data_45b66680e820936fea0badd34c865940
#
_entry.id   45b66680e820936fea0badd34c865940
#
_cell.length_a   1.000
_cell.length_b   1.000
_cell.length_c   1.000
_cell.angle_alpha   90.00
_cell.angle_beta   90.00
_cell.angle_gamma   90.00
#
_symmetry.space_group_name_H-M   'P 1'
#
loop_
_entity.id
_entity.type
_entity.pdbx_description
1 polymer ?
#
loop_
_entity_poly.entity_id
_entity_poly.type
_entity_poly.pdbx_seq_one_letter_code
_entity_poly.pdbx_strand_id
1 'polypeptide(L)'
;PKADKWKLISFPAILNSGKPVWPEYWDLEELEKVKASLPVRNWSAQYMQEPTSEEGAIIKREWWRVWKKKSIPNLAHVIQSYDTAFSAKETSDYSAITTWGIFYPHEDKGANIILLDAMKGKYDFPELKAVAFEQYKYWEPETVIIEAKASGQPLSQEFRRMGIPVVDFMPSKGRDKHVRVNACAPVFESGSVWIPEDEHYAQEVIEECAAFPNGAHDDYVDSTTQAVLRYRQGNFVETLSDWRDPMDRIPKEYKYY
;
A
#
# COMPACT_ATOMS: atom_id res chain seq x y z
N PRO A 1 -0.21 7.37 -43.36
CA PRO A 1 -0.94 6.11 -43.30
C PRO A 1 -1.75 6.13 -42.00
N LYS A 2 -3.07 5.91 -42.11
CA LYS A 2 -3.91 5.71 -40.91
C LYS A 2 -3.56 4.33 -40.37
N ALA A 3 -3.02 4.27 -39.15
CA ALA A 3 -2.82 3.00 -38.48
C ALA A 3 -4.18 2.29 -38.30
N ASP A 4 -4.21 1.00 -38.55
CA ASP A 4 -5.40 0.18 -38.33
C ASP A 4 -5.80 0.25 -36.85
N LYS A 5 -7.08 0.47 -36.59
CA LYS A 5 -7.61 0.49 -35.22
C LYS A 5 -7.72 -0.96 -34.73
N TRP A 6 -6.79 -1.39 -33.90
CA TRP A 6 -6.89 -2.67 -33.22
C TRP A 6 -8.00 -2.61 -32.19
N LYS A 7 -8.79 -3.71 -32.10
CA LYS A 7 -9.75 -3.93 -31.02
C LYS A 7 -9.12 -4.92 -30.05
N LEU A 8 -8.76 -4.42 -28.87
CA LEU A 8 -8.33 -5.28 -27.77
C LEU A 8 -9.56 -5.90 -27.11
N ILE A 9 -9.54 -7.23 -26.93
CA ILE A 9 -10.55 -7.97 -26.17
C ILE A 9 -9.78 -8.71 -25.08
N SER A 10 -10.15 -8.44 -23.80
CA SER A 10 -9.53 -9.04 -22.64
C SER A 10 -10.54 -9.92 -21.90
N PHE A 11 -10.10 -11.08 -21.43
CA PHE A 11 -10.87 -12.04 -20.63
C PHE A 11 -10.07 -12.39 -19.36
N PRO A 12 -10.01 -11.49 -18.37
CA PRO A 12 -9.31 -11.77 -17.13
C PRO A 12 -9.98 -12.94 -16.40
N ALA A 13 -9.18 -13.77 -15.73
CA ALA A 13 -9.67 -14.94 -15.02
C ALA A 13 -10.71 -14.58 -13.95
N ILE A 14 -10.56 -13.43 -13.30
CA ILE A 14 -11.54 -12.85 -12.39
C ILE A 14 -12.02 -11.53 -12.98
N LEU A 15 -13.31 -11.44 -13.21
CA LEU A 15 -13.97 -10.25 -13.77
C LEU A 15 -14.03 -9.13 -12.72
N ASN A 16 -14.26 -7.88 -13.14
CA ASN A 16 -14.47 -6.74 -12.24
C ASN A 16 -15.63 -6.94 -11.25
N SER A 17 -16.57 -7.84 -11.57
CA SER A 17 -17.64 -8.27 -10.66
C SER A 17 -17.19 -9.21 -9.55
N GLY A 18 -15.90 -9.58 -9.50
CA GLY A 18 -15.37 -10.58 -8.57
C GLY A 18 -15.71 -12.03 -8.93
N LYS A 19 -16.35 -12.28 -10.06
CA LYS A 19 -16.70 -13.62 -10.51
C LYS A 19 -15.67 -14.18 -11.48
N PRO A 20 -15.41 -15.51 -11.48
CA PRO A 20 -14.61 -16.15 -12.51
C PRO A 20 -15.18 -15.90 -13.89
N VAL A 21 -14.31 -15.73 -14.89
CA VAL A 21 -14.75 -15.60 -16.30
C VAL A 21 -15.33 -16.90 -16.84
N TRP A 22 -14.92 -18.03 -16.31
CA TRP A 22 -15.35 -19.36 -16.70
C TRP A 22 -15.60 -20.28 -15.50
N PRO A 23 -16.71 -20.03 -14.75
CA PRO A 23 -16.99 -20.68 -13.47
C PRO A 23 -17.21 -22.20 -13.55
N GLU A 24 -17.56 -22.73 -14.75
CA GLU A 24 -17.73 -24.17 -14.96
C GLU A 24 -16.39 -24.93 -14.99
N TYR A 25 -15.30 -24.24 -15.23
CA TYR A 25 -13.96 -24.84 -15.33
C TYR A 25 -13.05 -24.43 -14.17
N TRP A 26 -13.11 -23.17 -13.74
CA TRP A 26 -12.34 -22.63 -12.65
C TRP A 26 -13.28 -21.90 -11.68
N ASP A 27 -13.42 -22.42 -10.49
CA ASP A 27 -14.10 -21.68 -9.44
C ASP A 27 -13.16 -20.62 -8.77
N LEU A 28 -13.72 -19.78 -7.94
CA LEU A 28 -12.96 -18.71 -7.31
C LEU A 28 -11.89 -19.26 -6.34
N GLU A 29 -12.19 -20.33 -5.63
CA GLU A 29 -11.28 -20.96 -4.65
C GLU A 29 -10.04 -21.54 -5.36
N GLU A 30 -10.24 -22.19 -6.52
CA GLU A 30 -9.16 -22.71 -7.33
C GLU A 30 -8.29 -21.57 -7.89
N LEU A 31 -8.90 -20.48 -8.38
CA LEU A 31 -8.19 -19.32 -8.88
C LEU A 31 -7.36 -18.63 -7.78
N GLU A 32 -7.88 -18.53 -6.55
CA GLU A 32 -7.12 -17.97 -5.41
C GLU A 32 -5.93 -18.89 -5.02
N LYS A 33 -6.08 -20.21 -5.08
CA LYS A 33 -4.97 -21.15 -4.88
C LYS A 33 -3.87 -20.97 -5.94
N VAL A 34 -4.26 -20.81 -7.20
CA VAL A 34 -3.32 -20.54 -8.29
C VAL A 34 -2.63 -19.19 -8.08
N LYS A 35 -3.39 -18.16 -7.74
CA LYS A 35 -2.86 -16.82 -7.42
C LYS A 35 -1.80 -16.90 -6.33
N ALA A 36 -2.08 -17.59 -5.24
CA ALA A 36 -1.15 -17.76 -4.12
C ALA A 36 0.11 -18.55 -4.47
N SER A 37 0.06 -19.41 -5.51
CA SER A 37 1.20 -20.22 -5.95
C SER A 37 2.10 -19.56 -7.00
N LEU A 38 1.66 -18.45 -7.60
CA LEU A 38 2.37 -17.76 -8.67
C LEU A 38 2.97 -16.43 -8.19
N PRO A 39 4.12 -16.04 -8.76
CA PRO A 39 4.57 -14.65 -8.62
C PRO A 39 3.49 -13.68 -9.11
N VAL A 40 3.27 -12.59 -8.38
CA VAL A 40 2.21 -11.60 -8.68
C VAL A 40 2.27 -11.12 -10.12
N ARG A 41 3.48 -10.86 -10.64
CA ARG A 41 3.68 -10.47 -12.03
C ARG A 41 3.13 -11.48 -13.03
N ASN A 42 3.35 -12.79 -12.78
CA ASN A 42 2.87 -13.85 -13.68
C ASN A 42 1.35 -13.98 -13.61
N TRP A 43 0.78 -13.86 -12.40
CA TRP A 43 -0.67 -13.83 -12.23
C TRP A 43 -1.29 -12.66 -12.99
N SER A 44 -0.79 -11.42 -12.78
CA SER A 44 -1.31 -10.23 -13.46
C SER A 44 -1.20 -10.34 -14.99
N ALA A 45 -0.04 -10.76 -15.50
CA ALA A 45 0.18 -10.82 -16.94
C ALA A 45 -0.63 -11.93 -17.64
N GLN A 46 -0.66 -13.13 -17.04
CA GLN A 46 -1.22 -14.32 -17.71
C GLN A 46 -2.70 -14.55 -17.40
N TYR A 47 -3.08 -14.39 -16.13
CA TYR A 47 -4.45 -14.64 -15.68
C TYR A 47 -5.32 -13.39 -15.72
N MET A 48 -4.81 -12.25 -15.29
CA MET A 48 -5.56 -11.00 -15.35
C MET A 48 -5.42 -10.27 -16.68
N GLN A 49 -4.50 -10.72 -17.54
CA GLN A 49 -4.21 -10.13 -18.86
C GLN A 49 -3.75 -8.66 -18.78
N GLU A 50 -3.07 -8.34 -17.70
CA GLU A 50 -2.51 -7.02 -17.39
C GLU A 50 -0.98 -7.11 -17.31
N PRO A 51 -0.28 -7.27 -18.45
CA PRO A 51 1.19 -7.30 -18.45
C PRO A 51 1.75 -5.94 -18.07
N THR A 52 2.60 -5.89 -17.06
CA THR A 52 3.28 -4.67 -16.66
C THR A 52 4.49 -4.40 -17.55
N SER A 53 4.54 -3.22 -18.18
CA SER A 53 5.73 -2.74 -18.86
C SER A 53 6.66 -2.05 -17.86
N GLU A 54 7.94 -2.41 -17.88
CA GLU A 54 8.97 -1.70 -17.09
C GLU A 54 9.40 -0.40 -17.73
N GLU A 55 9.11 -0.22 -19.03
CA GLU A 55 9.42 1.02 -19.74
C GLU A 55 8.59 2.18 -19.18
N GLY A 56 9.31 3.16 -18.63
CA GLY A 56 8.68 4.36 -18.05
C GLY A 56 8.26 4.26 -16.59
N ALA A 57 8.57 3.17 -15.89
CA ALA A 57 8.35 3.06 -14.46
C ALA A 57 9.09 4.16 -13.69
N ILE A 58 8.37 4.92 -12.86
CA ILE A 58 8.96 6.00 -12.05
C ILE A 58 9.63 5.39 -10.80
N ILE A 59 9.01 4.37 -10.21
CA ILE A 59 9.58 3.61 -9.08
C ILE A 59 9.97 2.24 -9.60
N LYS A 60 11.27 1.94 -9.58
CA LYS A 60 11.80 0.70 -10.12
C LYS A 60 11.82 -0.41 -9.08
N ARG A 61 11.62 -1.66 -9.51
CA ARG A 61 11.65 -2.84 -8.62
C ARG A 61 12.98 -3.00 -7.91
N GLU A 62 14.08 -2.79 -8.57
CA GLU A 62 15.43 -2.94 -8.01
C GLU A 62 15.77 -1.91 -6.92
N TRP A 63 14.98 -0.88 -6.72
CA TRP A 63 15.19 0.12 -5.67
C TRP A 63 14.65 -0.33 -4.29
N TRP A 64 13.79 -1.33 -4.27
CA TRP A 64 13.25 -1.88 -3.04
C TRP A 64 14.26 -2.80 -2.37
N ARG A 65 14.53 -2.59 -1.09
CA ARG A 65 15.40 -3.46 -0.31
C ARG A 65 14.60 -4.54 0.39
N VAL A 66 15.17 -5.74 0.44
CA VAL A 66 14.52 -6.89 1.07
C VAL A 66 15.03 -7.08 2.48
N TRP A 67 14.11 -7.15 3.44
CA TRP A 67 14.38 -7.51 4.83
C TRP A 67 14.26 -9.01 5.00
N LYS A 68 15.40 -9.68 5.18
CA LYS A 68 15.50 -11.16 5.19
C LYS A 68 15.29 -11.79 6.56
N LYS A 69 15.07 -11.01 7.61
CA LYS A 69 14.83 -11.54 8.95
C LYS A 69 13.34 -11.80 9.15
N LYS A 70 13.02 -12.90 9.86
CA LYS A 70 11.63 -13.22 10.23
C LYS A 70 11.03 -12.26 11.26
N SER A 71 11.87 -11.58 12.05
CA SER A 71 11.42 -10.56 13.00
C SER A 71 11.47 -9.19 12.37
N ILE A 72 10.45 -8.39 12.62
CA ILE A 72 10.39 -6.97 12.25
C ILE A 72 11.55 -6.23 12.98
N PRO A 73 12.18 -5.20 12.36
CA PRO A 73 13.15 -4.38 13.06
C PRO A 73 12.50 -3.61 14.21
N ASN A 74 13.33 -3.13 15.17
CA ASN A 74 12.84 -2.20 16.19
C ASN A 74 12.32 -0.94 15.50
N LEU A 75 11.04 -0.66 15.67
CA LEU A 75 10.38 0.47 15.05
C LEU A 75 10.44 1.69 15.97
N ALA A 76 10.82 2.82 15.40
CA ALA A 76 10.76 4.12 16.07
C ALA A 76 9.40 4.78 15.90
N HIS A 77 8.67 4.45 14.82
CA HIS A 77 7.38 5.05 14.50
C HIS A 77 6.62 4.17 13.50
N VAL A 78 5.31 4.09 13.63
CA VAL A 78 4.44 3.38 12.69
C VAL A 78 3.49 4.35 12.01
N ILE A 79 3.40 4.25 10.70
CA ILE A 79 2.52 5.07 9.85
C ILE A 79 1.53 4.15 9.17
N GLN A 80 0.25 4.45 9.25
CA GLN A 80 -0.76 3.86 8.35
C GLN A 80 -1.24 4.88 7.35
N SER A 81 -1.32 4.49 6.10
CA SER A 81 -1.76 5.33 4.99
C SER A 81 -2.93 4.70 4.27
N TYR A 82 -3.95 5.50 4.03
CA TYR A 82 -5.23 5.08 3.48
C TYR A 82 -5.52 5.85 2.19
N ASP A 83 -5.63 5.12 1.09
CA ASP A 83 -6.35 5.60 -0.10
C ASP A 83 -7.73 4.95 -0.11
N THR A 84 -8.77 5.74 0.07
CA THR A 84 -10.12 5.23 0.28
C THR A 84 -11.02 5.52 -0.90
N ALA A 85 -11.67 4.47 -1.39
CA ALA A 85 -12.80 4.57 -2.30
C ALA A 85 -13.93 3.74 -1.72
N PHE A 86 -15.11 4.34 -1.59
CA PHE A 86 -16.31 3.58 -1.30
C PHE A 86 -17.49 4.17 -2.08
N SER A 87 -18.34 3.31 -2.57
CA SER A 87 -19.55 3.68 -3.27
C SER A 87 -20.60 2.62 -2.98
N ALA A 88 -21.85 3.04 -2.87
CA ALA A 88 -22.97 2.10 -2.80
C ALA A 88 -23.23 1.35 -4.13
N LYS A 89 -22.38 1.55 -5.14
CA LYS A 89 -22.52 0.92 -6.46
C LYS A 89 -21.50 -0.20 -6.62
N GLU A 90 -21.86 -1.28 -7.29
CA GLU A 90 -21.00 -2.44 -7.63
C GLU A 90 -19.72 -2.07 -8.42
N THR A 91 -19.61 -0.84 -8.92
CA THR A 91 -18.47 -0.31 -9.68
C THR A 91 -17.53 0.53 -8.82
N SER A 92 -17.50 0.33 -7.48
CA SER A 92 -16.58 1.08 -6.62
C SER A 92 -15.13 0.74 -6.94
N ASP A 93 -14.26 1.77 -6.88
CA ASP A 93 -12.81 1.61 -6.91
C ASP A 93 -12.31 0.87 -5.65
N TYR A 94 -11.08 0.42 -5.66
CA TYR A 94 -10.48 -0.23 -4.50
C TYR A 94 -10.14 0.80 -3.41
N SER A 95 -10.22 0.35 -2.16
CA SER A 95 -9.54 1.02 -1.04
C SER A 95 -8.26 0.28 -0.72
N ALA A 96 -7.17 1.02 -0.53
CA ALA A 96 -5.88 0.47 -0.15
C ALA A 96 -5.43 1.03 1.21
N ILE A 97 -4.92 0.14 2.04
CA ILE A 97 -4.32 0.47 3.34
C ILE A 97 -2.91 -0.08 3.33
N THR A 98 -1.91 0.76 3.59
CA THR A 98 -0.52 0.34 3.77
C THR A 98 -0.01 0.76 5.13
N THR A 99 0.67 -0.15 5.82
CA THR A 99 1.28 0.08 7.13
C THR A 99 2.79 0.05 7.00
N TRP A 100 3.44 1.06 7.55
CA TRP A 100 4.87 1.31 7.40
C TRP A 100 5.53 1.54 8.75
N GLY A 101 6.71 0.94 8.93
CA GLY A 101 7.54 1.16 10.10
C GLY A 101 8.75 2.02 9.78
N ILE A 102 9.05 2.97 10.65
CA ILE A 102 10.29 3.73 10.60
C ILE A 102 11.29 3.06 11.54
N PHE A 103 12.49 2.79 11.04
CA PHE A 103 13.54 2.14 11.81
C PHE A 103 14.93 2.68 11.45
N TYR A 104 15.87 2.46 12.34
CA TYR A 104 17.27 2.82 12.15
C TYR A 104 18.10 1.54 11.99
N PRO A 105 18.63 1.23 10.78
CA PRO A 105 19.41 0.02 10.55
C PRO A 105 20.71 -0.01 11.36
N HIS A 106 21.24 1.16 11.69
CA HIS A 106 22.40 1.39 12.57
C HIS A 106 22.23 2.75 13.24
N GLU A 107 22.77 2.94 14.46
CA GLU A 107 22.62 4.17 15.25
C GLU A 107 23.15 5.43 14.54
N ASP A 108 24.17 5.27 13.71
CA ASP A 108 24.84 6.35 12.96
C ASP A 108 24.31 6.54 11.53
N LYS A 109 23.28 5.77 11.12
CA LYS A 109 22.64 5.90 9.80
C LYS A 109 21.26 6.54 9.94
N GLY A 110 20.87 7.28 8.88
CA GLY A 110 19.56 7.87 8.81
C GLY A 110 18.43 6.85 8.90
N ALA A 111 17.25 7.33 9.26
CA ALA A 111 16.04 6.51 9.32
C ALA A 111 15.76 5.84 7.97
N ASN A 112 15.19 4.64 8.01
CA ASN A 112 14.66 3.93 6.86
C ASN A 112 13.17 3.61 7.10
N ILE A 113 12.48 3.23 6.05
CA ILE A 113 11.06 2.88 6.10
C ILE A 113 10.86 1.46 5.56
N ILE A 114 10.08 0.66 6.27
CA ILE A 114 9.76 -0.73 5.90
C ILE A 114 8.26 -0.93 5.80
N LEU A 115 7.81 -1.59 4.73
CA LEU A 115 6.43 -2.03 4.62
C LEU A 115 6.18 -3.16 5.62
N LEU A 116 5.17 -3.00 6.47
CA LEU A 116 4.79 -3.97 7.49
C LEU A 116 3.58 -4.78 7.08
N ASP A 117 2.66 -4.15 6.35
CA ASP A 117 1.42 -4.76 5.90
C ASP A 117 0.81 -3.94 4.75
N ALA A 118 0.07 -4.61 3.87
CA ALA A 118 -0.71 -3.95 2.83
C ALA A 118 -1.96 -4.76 2.52
N MET A 119 -3.08 -4.08 2.40
CA MET A 119 -4.33 -4.68 2.00
C MET A 119 -5.09 -3.79 1.02
N LYS A 120 -5.77 -4.44 0.10
CA LYS A 120 -6.62 -3.78 -0.90
C LYS A 120 -7.91 -4.56 -1.08
N GLY A 121 -9.03 -3.85 -1.08
CA GLY A 121 -10.35 -4.46 -1.24
C GLY A 121 -11.41 -3.45 -1.68
N LYS A 122 -12.53 -3.99 -2.12
CA LYS A 122 -13.74 -3.21 -2.39
C LYS A 122 -14.63 -3.33 -1.17
N TYR A 123 -14.90 -2.22 -0.52
CA TYR A 123 -15.65 -2.16 0.72
C TYR A 123 -16.81 -1.19 0.59
N ASP A 124 -17.91 -1.48 1.24
CA ASP A 124 -18.83 -0.43 1.64
C ASP A 124 -18.27 0.35 2.85
N PHE A 125 -18.91 1.45 3.24
CA PHE A 125 -18.37 2.29 4.32
C PHE A 125 -18.34 1.58 5.69
N PRO A 126 -19.36 0.83 6.13
CA PRO A 126 -19.31 0.03 7.34
C PRO A 126 -18.17 -1.01 7.36
N GLU A 127 -17.96 -1.71 6.26
CA GLU A 127 -16.89 -2.68 6.08
C GLU A 127 -15.51 -2.02 6.14
N LEU A 128 -15.33 -0.93 5.37
CA LEU A 128 -14.09 -0.16 5.39
C LEU A 128 -13.75 0.33 6.79
N LYS A 129 -14.75 0.86 7.51
CA LYS A 129 -14.57 1.32 8.89
C LYS A 129 -14.14 0.18 9.82
N ALA A 130 -14.76 -0.99 9.70
CA ALA A 130 -14.43 -2.16 10.53
C ALA A 130 -12.99 -2.63 10.26
N VAL A 131 -12.64 -2.82 8.99
CA VAL A 131 -11.30 -3.24 8.56
C VAL A 131 -10.25 -2.22 9.00
N ALA A 132 -10.48 -0.93 8.74
CA ALA A 132 -9.56 0.13 9.11
C ALA A 132 -9.33 0.21 10.63
N PHE A 133 -10.39 -0.02 11.42
CA PHE A 133 -10.28 -0.02 12.88
C PHE A 133 -9.53 -1.24 13.41
N GLU A 134 -9.70 -2.41 12.81
CA GLU A 134 -8.93 -3.60 13.15
C GLU A 134 -7.45 -3.44 12.81
N GLN A 135 -7.14 -2.89 11.65
CA GLN A 135 -5.78 -2.55 11.25
C GLN A 135 -5.13 -1.55 12.22
N TYR A 136 -5.89 -0.52 12.61
CA TYR A 136 -5.41 0.44 13.61
C TYR A 136 -5.11 -0.23 14.95
N LYS A 137 -6.00 -1.09 15.45
CA LYS A 137 -5.80 -1.81 16.72
C LYS A 137 -4.60 -2.76 16.68
N TYR A 138 -4.39 -3.41 15.55
CA TYR A 138 -3.31 -4.38 15.41
C TYR A 138 -1.93 -3.70 15.38
N TRP A 139 -1.81 -2.64 14.60
CA TRP A 139 -0.53 -1.96 14.38
C TRP A 139 -0.28 -0.80 15.35
N GLU A 140 -1.33 -0.25 15.97
CA GLU A 140 -1.28 0.92 16.86
C GLU A 140 -0.38 2.05 16.32
N PRO A 141 -0.64 2.55 15.10
CA PRO A 141 0.21 3.53 14.46
C PRO A 141 0.16 4.88 15.19
N GLU A 142 1.30 5.55 15.29
CA GLU A 142 1.39 6.91 15.79
C GLU A 142 0.90 7.94 14.77
N THR A 143 0.86 7.58 13.49
CA THR A 143 0.34 8.45 12.43
C THR A 143 -0.60 7.68 11.52
N VAL A 144 -1.83 8.17 11.40
CA VAL A 144 -2.81 7.69 10.42
C VAL A 144 -3.00 8.78 9.38
N ILE A 145 -2.75 8.46 8.10
CA ILE A 145 -2.89 9.39 6.97
C ILE A 145 -4.09 8.95 6.15
N ILE A 146 -5.03 9.84 5.92
CA ILE A 146 -6.21 9.57 5.08
C ILE A 146 -6.30 10.66 4.03
N GLU A 147 -6.47 10.29 2.75
CA GLU A 147 -6.66 11.28 1.69
C GLU A 147 -7.98 12.02 1.87
N ALA A 148 -7.91 13.36 1.92
CA ALA A 148 -9.08 14.23 2.15
C ALA A 148 -9.94 14.41 0.88
N LYS A 149 -10.21 13.33 0.17
CA LYS A 149 -11.25 13.25 -0.86
C LYS A 149 -12.62 13.01 -0.22
N ALA A 150 -13.69 13.12 -1.03
CA ALA A 150 -15.06 12.88 -0.55
C ALA A 150 -15.22 11.51 0.15
N SER A 151 -14.50 10.49 -0.30
CA SER A 151 -14.48 9.15 0.28
C SER A 151 -13.67 9.05 1.59
N GLY A 152 -12.62 9.83 1.80
CA GLY A 152 -11.80 9.77 3.03
C GLY A 152 -12.38 10.55 4.20
N GLN A 153 -13.16 11.60 3.95
CA GLN A 153 -13.69 12.46 5.00
C GLN A 153 -14.54 11.76 6.07
N PRO A 154 -15.50 10.87 5.72
CA PRO A 154 -16.28 10.15 6.72
C PRO A 154 -15.41 9.26 7.62
N LEU A 155 -14.43 8.56 7.05
CA LEU A 155 -13.50 7.71 7.83
C LEU A 155 -12.63 8.57 8.76
N SER A 156 -12.09 9.70 8.28
CA SER A 156 -11.34 10.65 9.09
C SER A 156 -12.16 11.18 10.29
N GLN A 157 -13.43 11.52 10.05
CA GLN A 157 -14.31 12.00 11.11
C GLN A 157 -14.60 10.93 12.16
N GLU A 158 -14.88 9.70 11.73
CA GLU A 158 -15.12 8.59 12.65
C GLU A 158 -13.87 8.28 13.49
N PHE A 159 -12.71 8.22 12.88
CA PHE A 159 -11.45 7.96 13.56
C PHE A 159 -11.14 9.05 14.61
N ARG A 160 -11.35 10.32 14.27
CA ARG A 160 -11.18 11.44 15.23
C ARG A 160 -12.16 11.35 16.40
N ARG A 161 -13.42 10.94 16.15
CA ARG A 161 -14.41 10.70 17.23
C ARG A 161 -13.97 9.59 18.18
N MET A 162 -13.20 8.62 17.68
CA MET A 162 -12.63 7.52 18.47
C MET A 162 -11.30 7.89 19.14
N GLY A 163 -10.83 9.14 18.99
CA GLY A 163 -9.57 9.60 19.55
C GLY A 163 -8.33 9.18 18.77
N ILE A 164 -8.48 8.68 17.56
CA ILE A 164 -7.37 8.27 16.69
C ILE A 164 -6.76 9.50 16.03
N PRO A 165 -5.41 9.66 16.08
CA PRO A 165 -4.74 10.82 15.48
C PRO A 165 -4.69 10.69 13.95
N VAL A 166 -5.57 11.40 13.26
CA VAL A 166 -5.65 11.40 11.78
C VAL A 166 -5.05 12.68 11.22
N VAL A 167 -4.18 12.51 10.26
CA VAL A 167 -3.64 13.56 9.39
C VAL A 167 -4.34 13.48 8.03
N ASP A 168 -5.04 14.53 7.66
CA ASP A 168 -5.65 14.61 6.32
C ASP A 168 -4.56 14.90 5.29
N PHE A 169 -4.45 14.03 4.31
CA PHE A 169 -3.62 14.25 3.15
C PHE A 169 -4.41 15.00 2.09
N MET A 170 -4.01 16.24 1.81
CA MET A 170 -4.62 17.04 0.75
C MET A 170 -3.71 17.03 -0.47
N PRO A 171 -4.09 16.34 -1.57
CA PRO A 171 -3.36 16.48 -2.81
C PRO A 171 -3.46 17.94 -3.27
N SER A 172 -2.33 18.55 -3.58
CA SER A 172 -2.28 19.94 -4.05
C SER A 172 -3.07 20.05 -5.35
N LYS A 173 -4.01 20.99 -5.43
CA LYS A 173 -4.74 21.28 -6.67
C LYS A 173 -3.76 21.49 -7.83
N GLY A 174 -3.88 20.69 -8.89
CA GLY A 174 -3.05 20.80 -10.08
C GLY A 174 -1.67 20.13 -10.01
N ARG A 175 -1.31 19.47 -8.91
CA ARG A 175 -0.17 18.56 -8.90
C ARG A 175 -0.65 17.17 -9.24
N ASP A 176 -0.37 16.79 -10.46
CA ASP A 176 -0.59 15.46 -10.99
C ASP A 176 0.03 14.39 -10.08
N LYS A 177 -0.62 13.24 -9.97
CA LYS A 177 -0.13 12.03 -9.29
C LYS A 177 1.33 11.73 -9.69
N HIS A 178 1.68 11.92 -10.96
CA HIS A 178 3.05 11.80 -11.46
C HIS A 178 4.07 12.66 -10.70
N VAL A 179 3.72 13.91 -10.38
CA VAL A 179 4.62 14.81 -9.61
C VAL A 179 4.84 14.26 -8.21
N ARG A 180 3.80 13.68 -7.60
CA ARG A 180 3.89 13.06 -6.28
C ARG A 180 4.77 11.83 -6.29
N VAL A 181 4.56 10.92 -7.25
CA VAL A 181 5.38 9.71 -7.40
C VAL A 181 6.84 10.07 -7.69
N ASN A 182 7.10 11.03 -8.60
CA ASN A 182 8.45 11.52 -8.86
C ASN A 182 9.12 12.13 -7.61
N ALA A 183 8.35 12.80 -6.75
CA ALA A 183 8.89 13.32 -5.50
C ALA A 183 9.31 12.22 -4.51
N CYS A 184 8.72 11.02 -4.60
CA CYS A 184 9.07 9.86 -3.78
C CYS A 184 10.24 9.06 -4.37
N ALA A 185 10.42 9.04 -5.68
CA ALA A 185 11.40 8.22 -6.38
C ALA A 185 12.83 8.29 -5.78
N PRO A 186 13.37 9.46 -5.37
CA PRO A 186 14.69 9.52 -4.74
C PRO A 186 14.81 8.74 -3.43
N VAL A 187 13.72 8.55 -2.69
CA VAL A 187 13.72 7.76 -1.43
C VAL A 187 13.90 6.28 -1.76
N PHE A 188 13.25 5.80 -2.81
CA PHE A 188 13.42 4.43 -3.29
C PHE A 188 14.82 4.23 -3.87
N GLU A 189 15.27 5.14 -4.74
CA GLU A 189 16.60 5.08 -5.37
C GLU A 189 17.73 5.07 -4.34
N SER A 190 17.60 5.81 -3.23
CA SER A 190 18.58 5.79 -2.13
C SER A 190 18.64 4.45 -1.39
N GLY A 191 17.68 3.54 -1.64
CA GLY A 191 17.56 2.27 -0.94
C GLY A 191 17.09 2.42 0.50
N SER A 192 16.33 3.47 0.81
CA SER A 192 15.76 3.69 2.15
C SER A 192 14.43 2.96 2.36
N VAL A 193 13.82 2.40 1.29
CA VAL A 193 12.55 1.70 1.34
C VAL A 193 12.79 0.19 1.36
N TRP A 194 12.20 -0.47 2.35
CA TRP A 194 12.36 -1.90 2.60
C TRP A 194 11.03 -2.63 2.57
N ILE A 195 11.08 -3.91 2.24
CA ILE A 195 9.95 -4.84 2.26
C ILE A 195 10.35 -6.12 2.99
N PRO A 196 9.40 -6.84 3.59
CA PRO A 196 9.66 -8.19 4.09
C PRO A 196 9.91 -9.16 2.93
N GLU A 197 10.77 -10.17 3.19
CA GLU A 197 11.00 -11.28 2.26
C GLU A 197 9.78 -12.20 2.25
N ASP A 198 9.41 -12.69 1.08
CA ASP A 198 8.39 -13.72 0.86
C ASP A 198 6.93 -13.36 1.22
N GLU A 199 6.64 -12.08 1.50
CA GLU A 199 5.28 -11.63 1.76
C GLU A 199 4.56 -11.26 0.45
N HIS A 200 3.42 -11.90 0.22
CA HIS A 200 2.65 -11.71 -1.03
C HIS A 200 2.17 -10.26 -1.20
N TYR A 201 1.66 -9.65 -0.14
CA TYR A 201 1.22 -8.26 -0.18
C TYR A 201 2.35 -7.28 -0.57
N ALA A 202 3.59 -7.56 -0.16
CA ALA A 202 4.73 -6.73 -0.50
C ALA A 202 5.02 -6.80 -2.02
N GLN A 203 4.86 -7.98 -2.62
CA GLN A 203 5.00 -8.14 -4.06
C GLN A 203 3.88 -7.40 -4.81
N GLU A 204 2.65 -7.43 -4.32
CA GLU A 204 1.53 -6.68 -4.92
C GLU A 204 1.83 -5.17 -4.94
N VAL A 205 2.33 -4.60 -3.83
CA VAL A 205 2.70 -3.19 -3.75
C VAL A 205 3.82 -2.84 -4.72
N ILE A 206 4.87 -3.68 -4.80
CA ILE A 206 5.99 -3.47 -5.75
C ILE A 206 5.48 -3.47 -7.19
N GLU A 207 4.67 -4.47 -7.56
CA GLU A 207 4.19 -4.62 -8.93
C GLU A 207 3.33 -3.43 -9.35
N GLU A 208 2.44 -2.96 -8.50
CA GLU A 208 1.60 -1.80 -8.79
C GLU A 208 2.41 -0.51 -8.87
N CYS A 209 3.37 -0.30 -7.95
CA CYS A 209 4.28 0.85 -8.03
C CYS A 209 5.16 0.83 -9.28
N ALA A 210 5.66 -0.35 -9.69
CA ALA A 210 6.49 -0.50 -10.87
C ALA A 210 5.69 -0.42 -12.19
N ALA A 211 4.39 -0.72 -12.15
CA ALA A 211 3.50 -0.57 -13.30
C ALA A 211 3.10 0.89 -13.55
N PHE A 212 3.17 1.75 -12.54
CA PHE A 212 2.79 3.15 -12.69
C PHE A 212 3.76 3.92 -13.61
N PRO A 213 3.27 4.74 -14.56
CA PRO A 213 1.89 5.22 -14.73
C PRO A 213 1.00 4.36 -15.64
N ASN A 214 1.47 3.24 -16.14
CA ASN A 214 0.78 2.46 -17.18
C ASN A 214 -0.06 1.30 -16.61
N GLY A 215 -0.07 1.11 -15.29
CA GLY A 215 -0.84 0.07 -14.62
C GLY A 215 -2.35 0.33 -14.65
N ALA A 216 -3.14 -0.75 -14.55
CA ALA A 216 -4.61 -0.67 -14.47
C ALA A 216 -5.10 -0.12 -13.13
N HIS A 217 -4.31 -0.28 -12.07
CA HIS A 217 -4.59 0.15 -10.72
C HIS A 217 -3.44 0.99 -10.17
N ASP A 218 -3.77 1.91 -9.26
CA ASP A 218 -2.80 2.81 -8.63
C ASP A 218 -3.15 3.15 -7.16
N ASP A 219 -3.99 2.32 -6.53
CA ASP A 219 -4.45 2.49 -5.16
C ASP A 219 -3.30 2.31 -4.15
N TYR A 220 -2.47 1.27 -4.36
CA TYR A 220 -1.25 1.08 -3.58
C TYR A 220 -0.20 2.16 -3.86
N VAL A 221 -0.14 2.69 -5.08
CA VAL A 221 0.76 3.81 -5.40
C VAL A 221 0.41 5.04 -4.59
N ASP A 222 -0.90 5.35 -4.49
CA ASP A 222 -1.38 6.50 -3.73
C ASP A 222 -1.11 6.34 -2.24
N SER A 223 -1.50 5.23 -1.65
CA SER A 223 -1.25 4.92 -0.24
C SER A 223 0.25 4.90 0.09
N THR A 224 1.08 4.26 -0.75
CA THR A 224 2.55 4.20 -0.58
C THR A 224 3.18 5.59 -0.65
N THR A 225 2.82 6.39 -1.65
CA THR A 225 3.43 7.72 -1.82
C THR A 225 3.06 8.68 -0.71
N GLN A 226 1.87 8.60 -0.14
CA GLN A 226 1.48 9.37 1.05
C GLN A 226 2.38 9.03 2.25
N ALA A 227 2.60 7.75 2.52
CA ALA A 227 3.48 7.31 3.61
C ALA A 227 4.93 7.73 3.39
N VAL A 228 5.48 7.56 2.17
CA VAL A 228 6.86 7.94 1.84
C VAL A 228 7.05 9.45 1.88
N LEU A 229 6.07 10.26 1.47
CA LEU A 229 6.13 11.71 1.64
C LEU A 229 6.13 12.12 3.10
N ARG A 230 5.34 11.46 3.95
CA ARG A 230 5.35 11.69 5.40
C ARG A 230 6.71 11.32 5.99
N TYR A 231 7.29 10.20 5.56
CA TYR A 231 8.64 9.80 5.94
C TYR A 231 9.67 10.88 5.55
N ARG A 232 9.61 11.42 4.33
CA ARG A 232 10.52 12.49 3.87
C ARG A 232 10.45 13.77 4.69
N GLN A 233 9.30 14.10 5.24
CA GLN A 233 9.15 15.29 6.07
C GLN A 233 9.97 15.19 7.37
N GLY A 234 10.34 13.98 7.76
CA GLY A 234 11.06 13.74 9.00
C GLY A 234 10.20 14.07 10.22
N ASN A 235 10.84 14.59 11.27
CA ASN A 235 10.19 14.92 12.55
C ASN A 235 9.56 13.72 13.24
N PHE A 236 10.24 12.57 13.18
CA PHE A 236 9.97 11.41 14.04
C PHE A 236 10.73 11.61 15.36
N VAL A 237 10.62 12.83 15.90
CA VAL A 237 11.25 13.18 17.15
C VAL A 237 10.48 12.47 18.25
N GLU A 238 11.20 11.72 19.05
CA GLU A 238 10.74 11.29 20.35
C GLU A 238 10.23 12.51 21.08
N THR A 239 8.95 12.58 21.38
CA THR A 239 8.41 13.60 22.25
C THR A 239 8.99 13.38 23.66
N LEU A 240 9.07 14.40 24.49
CA LEU A 240 9.56 14.27 25.87
C LEU A 240 8.81 13.21 26.70
N SER A 241 7.63 12.77 26.24
CA SER A 241 6.89 11.61 26.77
C SER A 241 7.51 10.27 26.45
N ASP A 242 8.41 10.19 25.46
CA ASP A 242 9.11 8.96 25.07
C ASP A 242 10.36 8.69 25.94
N TRP A 243 10.70 9.61 26.84
CA TRP A 243 11.71 9.40 27.90
C TRP A 243 11.16 8.54 29.03
N ARG A 244 10.32 7.56 28.70
CA ARG A 244 10.08 6.44 29.60
C ARG A 244 11.35 5.60 29.65
N ASP A 245 11.62 5.10 30.85
CA ASP A 245 12.79 4.23 31.13
C ASP A 245 12.95 3.22 29.99
N PRO A 246 14.18 3.03 29.42
CA PRO A 246 14.43 2.01 28.40
C PRO A 246 13.94 0.60 28.78
N MET A 247 13.77 0.32 30.07
CA MET A 247 13.21 -0.92 30.61
C MET A 247 11.68 -1.04 30.40
N ASP A 248 10.94 0.04 30.14
CA ASP A 248 9.50 0.03 29.87
C ASP A 248 9.15 -0.18 28.39
N ARG A 249 10.14 -0.20 27.52
CA ARG A 249 9.96 -0.55 26.10
C ARG A 249 9.94 -2.08 25.98
N ILE A 250 8.81 -2.70 26.29
CA ILE A 250 8.58 -4.08 25.86
C ILE A 250 8.56 -4.04 24.32
N PRO A 251 9.49 -4.72 23.63
CA PRO A 251 9.44 -4.79 22.17
C PRO A 251 8.09 -5.40 21.79
N LYS A 252 7.27 -4.69 21.03
CA LYS A 252 6.09 -5.28 20.43
C LYS A 252 6.59 -6.38 19.49
N GLU A 253 6.36 -7.64 19.84
CA GLU A 253 6.67 -8.76 18.94
C GLU A 253 5.62 -8.79 17.83
N TYR A 254 5.86 -8.03 16.79
CA TYR A 254 5.12 -8.19 15.54
C TYR A 254 5.68 -9.41 14.81
N LYS A 255 4.80 -10.31 14.40
CA LYS A 255 5.15 -11.44 13.54
C LYS A 255 4.47 -11.22 12.21
N TYR A 256 5.20 -11.43 11.13
CA TYR A 256 4.59 -11.61 9.84
C TYR A 256 3.79 -12.92 9.87
N TYR A 257 2.57 -12.92 9.38
CA TYR A 257 1.70 -14.07 9.26
C TYR A 257 1.72 -14.61 7.84
#